data_7c81b2df6c7a29b493be2048ed224448
#
_entry.id   7c81b2df6c7a29b493be2048ed224448
#
_cell.length_a   1.000
_cell.length_b   1.000
_cell.length_c   1.000
_cell.angle_alpha   90.00
_cell.angle_beta   90.00
_cell.angle_gamma   90.00
#
_symmetry.space_group_name_H-M   'P 1'
#
loop_
_entity.id
_entity.type
_entity.pdbx_description
1 polymer ?
#
loop_
_entity_poly.entity_id
_entity_poly.type
_entity_poly.pdbx_seq_one_letter_code
_entity_poly.pdbx_strand_id
1 'polypeptide(L)'
;MAAATQAEKQAAGATATSTLDLTVVKGKIIQMGWHLTKEGYSQATIHNYMEYLTLLVKRGADLLDAEDVKDKIARQESWSASSKNQAAASYTIFASLEKLTAWEPPIYRTARKLPFIPLESEIDALIAMGNKRMATILQLLKESGTRIGEALRLRWIDVDLEKNTITVNNPEKEGNPRMMRVSNKLATMINYLPRKSDRVFGDTLHKNLRITYGRLRNRAAEKLQNPKMRYITFHTFRHWKATMEYHKTKDILHV
;
A
#
# COMPACT_ATOMS: atom_id res chain seq x y z
N MET A 1 -55.71 7.79 19.26
CA MET A 1 -55.10 8.18 17.95
C MET A 1 -54.00 9.26 18.02
N ALA A 2 -53.77 9.91 19.15
CA ALA A 2 -52.75 10.99 19.26
C ALA A 2 -51.31 10.49 19.60
N ALA A 3 -51.16 9.29 20.16
CA ALA A 3 -49.87 8.78 20.57
C ALA A 3 -49.01 8.20 19.41
N ALA A 4 -49.65 7.70 18.36
CA ALA A 4 -48.93 7.16 17.19
C ALA A 4 -48.26 8.25 16.35
N THR A 5 -48.81 9.44 16.30
CA THR A 5 -48.32 10.56 15.50
C THR A 5 -47.06 11.22 16.06
N GLN A 6 -46.82 11.13 17.39
CA GLN A 6 -45.61 11.66 18.01
C GLN A 6 -44.37 10.74 17.84
N ALA A 7 -44.59 9.42 17.88
CA ALA A 7 -43.53 8.44 17.67
C ALA A 7 -42.99 8.46 16.21
N GLU A 8 -43.89 8.58 15.23
CA GLU A 8 -43.48 8.71 13.82
C GLU A 8 -42.77 10.03 13.52
N LYS A 9 -43.14 11.14 14.14
CA LYS A 9 -42.43 12.42 14.01
C LYS A 9 -41.05 12.39 14.69
N GLN A 10 -40.92 11.69 15.81
CA GLN A 10 -39.60 11.52 16.46
C GLN A 10 -38.68 10.60 15.66
N ALA A 11 -39.19 9.51 15.07
CA ALA A 11 -38.42 8.61 14.21
C ALA A 11 -37.96 9.30 12.90
N ALA A 12 -38.83 10.10 12.28
CA ALA A 12 -38.49 10.88 11.09
C ALA A 12 -37.48 12.00 11.36
N GLY A 13 -37.57 12.66 12.51
CA GLY A 13 -36.61 13.67 12.95
C GLY A 13 -35.21 13.09 13.22
N ALA A 14 -35.13 11.94 13.90
CA ALA A 14 -33.88 11.25 14.19
C ALA A 14 -33.15 10.76 12.91
N THR A 15 -33.90 10.28 11.92
CA THR A 15 -33.32 9.81 10.64
C THR A 15 -32.82 10.98 9.76
N ALA A 16 -33.50 12.10 9.76
CA ALA A 16 -33.11 13.29 9.00
C ALA A 16 -31.88 13.98 9.60
N THR A 17 -31.78 14.05 10.92
CA THR A 17 -30.61 14.63 11.62
C THR A 17 -29.36 13.79 11.36
N SER A 18 -29.45 12.44 11.40
CA SER A 18 -28.32 11.55 11.16
C SER A 18 -27.78 11.61 9.73
N THR A 19 -28.63 11.84 8.73
CA THR A 19 -28.21 11.98 7.32
C THR A 19 -27.56 13.32 7.00
N LEU A 20 -28.02 14.40 7.60
CA LEU A 20 -27.43 15.74 7.47
C LEU A 20 -26.04 15.79 8.14
N ASP A 21 -25.90 15.20 9.33
CA ASP A 21 -24.62 15.11 10.04
C ASP A 21 -23.56 14.31 9.26
N LEU A 22 -23.94 13.20 8.66
CA LEU A 22 -23.04 12.37 7.82
C LEU A 22 -22.57 13.13 6.57
N THR A 23 -23.38 13.97 5.98
CA THR A 23 -23.02 14.78 4.81
C THR A 23 -22.03 15.88 5.20
N VAL A 24 -22.25 16.54 6.33
CA VAL A 24 -21.33 17.54 6.88
C VAL A 24 -19.95 16.92 7.18
N VAL A 25 -19.94 15.78 7.88
CA VAL A 25 -18.69 15.08 8.23
C VAL A 25 -17.93 14.63 6.97
N LYS A 26 -18.62 14.12 5.94
CA LYS A 26 -17.99 13.82 4.65
C LYS A 26 -17.39 15.05 3.99
N GLY A 27 -18.08 16.19 4.04
CA GLY A 27 -17.57 17.48 3.56
C GLY A 27 -16.26 17.87 4.23
N LYS A 28 -16.18 17.74 5.57
CA LYS A 28 -14.96 18.01 6.35
C LYS A 28 -13.79 17.06 5.98
N ILE A 29 -14.05 15.77 5.76
CA ILE A 29 -13.03 14.83 5.28
C ILE A 29 -12.48 15.26 3.91
N ILE A 30 -13.34 15.71 2.99
CA ILE A 30 -12.93 16.22 1.68
C ILE A 30 -12.10 17.50 1.83
N GLN A 31 -12.52 18.43 2.69
CA GLN A 31 -11.76 19.66 2.97
C GLN A 31 -10.36 19.34 3.53
N MET A 32 -10.24 18.36 4.43
CA MET A 32 -8.94 17.87 4.89
C MET A 32 -8.10 17.34 3.72
N GLY A 33 -8.68 16.58 2.79
CA GLY A 33 -7.98 16.11 1.60
C GLY A 33 -7.41 17.24 0.75
N TRP A 34 -8.17 18.33 0.56
CA TRP A 34 -7.72 19.52 -0.13
C TRP A 34 -6.62 20.27 0.63
N HIS A 35 -6.73 20.36 1.96
CA HIS A 35 -5.68 20.95 2.79
C HIS A 35 -4.37 20.19 2.62
N LEU A 36 -4.39 18.85 2.76
CA LEU A 36 -3.21 18.01 2.59
C LEU A 36 -2.61 18.10 1.17
N THR A 37 -3.45 18.32 0.15
CA THR A 37 -2.96 18.57 -1.22
C THR A 37 -2.17 19.86 -1.30
N LYS A 38 -2.62 20.94 -0.66
CA LYS A 38 -1.91 22.23 -0.58
C LYS A 38 -0.59 22.14 0.18
N GLU A 39 -0.56 21.29 1.23
CA GLU A 39 0.65 21.00 2.01
C GLU A 39 1.64 20.04 1.31
N GLY A 40 1.35 19.64 0.07
CA GLY A 40 2.27 18.80 -0.72
C GLY A 40 2.27 17.31 -0.36
N TYR A 41 1.28 16.82 0.38
CA TYR A 41 1.19 15.39 0.69
C TYR A 41 0.95 14.56 -0.57
N SER A 42 1.53 13.35 -0.61
CA SER A 42 1.29 12.44 -1.73
C SER A 42 -0.18 12.02 -1.80
N GLN A 43 -0.70 11.81 -3.03
CA GLN A 43 -2.08 11.35 -3.23
C GLN A 43 -2.38 10.03 -2.50
N ALA A 44 -1.38 9.15 -2.39
CA ALA A 44 -1.52 7.88 -1.65
C ALA A 44 -1.70 8.12 -0.14
N THR A 45 -0.97 9.08 0.43
CA THR A 45 -1.10 9.46 1.85
C THR A 45 -2.47 10.10 2.12
N ILE A 46 -2.89 11.03 1.26
CA ILE A 46 -4.19 11.70 1.35
C ILE A 46 -5.33 10.67 1.31
N HIS A 47 -5.29 9.78 0.30
CA HIS A 47 -6.29 8.73 0.16
C HIS A 47 -6.35 7.83 1.39
N ASN A 48 -5.21 7.40 1.91
CA ASN A 48 -5.12 6.55 3.10
C ASN A 48 -5.72 7.23 4.34
N TYR A 49 -5.42 8.51 4.55
CA TYR A 49 -5.96 9.26 5.68
C TYR A 49 -7.48 9.45 5.58
N MET A 50 -7.98 9.82 4.40
CA MET A 50 -9.42 9.94 4.18
C MET A 50 -10.14 8.59 4.33
N GLU A 51 -9.50 7.49 3.92
CA GLU A 51 -10.04 6.14 4.06
C GLU A 51 -10.21 5.73 5.53
N TYR A 52 -9.20 5.98 6.38
CA TYR A 52 -9.31 5.71 7.83
C TYR A 52 -10.43 6.50 8.48
N LEU A 53 -10.56 7.80 8.21
CA LEU A 53 -11.67 8.61 8.73
C LEU A 53 -13.03 8.11 8.24
N THR A 54 -13.13 7.78 6.95
CA THR A 54 -14.35 7.20 6.38
C THR A 54 -14.71 5.86 7.02
N LEU A 55 -13.72 5.02 7.35
CA LEU A 55 -13.94 3.76 8.06
C LEU A 55 -14.40 3.98 9.49
N LEU A 56 -13.86 4.97 10.20
CA LEU A 56 -14.32 5.33 11.54
C LEU A 56 -15.78 5.79 11.53
N VAL A 57 -16.16 6.68 10.61
CA VAL A 57 -17.55 7.09 10.42
C VAL A 57 -18.48 5.92 10.10
N LYS A 58 -18.09 5.03 9.19
CA LYS A 58 -18.87 3.81 8.87
C LYS A 58 -19.05 2.87 10.07
N ARG A 59 -18.18 2.96 11.05
CA ARG A 59 -18.25 2.21 12.32
C ARG A 59 -18.93 2.97 13.44
N GLY A 60 -19.57 4.08 13.11
CA GLY A 60 -20.38 4.88 14.02
C GLY A 60 -19.54 5.77 14.93
N ALA A 61 -18.36 6.22 14.49
CA ALA A 61 -17.61 7.23 15.21
C ALA A 61 -18.16 8.64 14.91
N ASP A 62 -18.36 9.43 15.95
CA ASP A 62 -18.52 10.87 15.81
C ASP A 62 -17.13 11.52 15.72
N LEU A 63 -16.77 12.01 14.53
CA LEU A 63 -15.47 12.64 14.32
C LEU A 63 -15.32 14.01 15.03
N LEU A 64 -16.39 14.57 15.60
CA LEU A 64 -16.33 15.80 16.40
C LEU A 64 -16.16 15.51 17.89
N ASP A 65 -16.29 14.26 18.31
CA ASP A 65 -16.02 13.78 19.67
C ASP A 65 -14.72 12.99 19.71
N ALA A 66 -13.67 13.59 20.27
CA ALA A 66 -12.33 13.00 20.35
C ALA A 66 -12.29 11.71 21.19
N GLU A 67 -13.09 11.61 22.26
CA GLU A 67 -13.13 10.41 23.10
C GLU A 67 -13.89 9.26 22.42
N ASP A 68 -14.98 9.54 21.70
CA ASP A 68 -15.68 8.51 20.93
C ASP A 68 -14.76 7.92 19.84
N VAL A 69 -14.00 8.78 19.13
CA VAL A 69 -13.02 8.30 18.14
C VAL A 69 -11.94 7.44 18.78
N LYS A 70 -11.41 7.83 19.94
CA LYS A 70 -10.40 7.08 20.67
C LYS A 70 -10.91 5.69 21.09
N ASP A 71 -12.12 5.65 21.61
CA ASP A 71 -12.85 4.43 21.95
C ASP A 71 -13.08 3.53 20.74
N LYS A 72 -13.54 4.10 19.61
CA LYS A 72 -13.77 3.33 18.39
C LYS A 72 -12.48 2.74 17.82
N ILE A 73 -11.36 3.47 17.86
CA ILE A 73 -10.03 2.94 17.47
C ILE A 73 -9.61 1.81 18.43
N ALA A 74 -9.75 2.00 19.74
CA ALA A 74 -9.35 1.03 20.75
C ALA A 74 -10.08 -0.30 20.57
N ARG A 75 -11.40 -0.25 20.35
CA ARG A 75 -12.27 -1.43 20.20
C ARG A 75 -12.12 -2.19 18.86
N GLN A 76 -11.26 -1.73 17.94
CA GLN A 76 -11.04 -2.44 16.66
C GLN A 76 -10.12 -3.66 16.87
N GLU A 77 -10.65 -4.79 17.25
CA GLU A 77 -9.88 -6.04 17.47
C GLU A 77 -9.20 -6.54 16.18
N SER A 78 -9.85 -6.35 15.02
CA SER A 78 -9.31 -6.75 13.73
C SER A 78 -8.15 -5.87 13.23
N TRP A 79 -7.90 -4.72 13.85
CA TRP A 79 -6.83 -3.82 13.45
C TRP A 79 -5.53 -4.14 14.17
N SER A 80 -4.44 -4.20 13.40
CA SER A 80 -3.10 -4.26 13.97
C SER A 80 -2.78 -2.95 14.72
N ALA A 81 -1.83 -2.99 15.65
CA ALA A 81 -1.32 -1.79 16.32
C ALA A 81 -0.87 -0.71 15.31
N SER A 82 -0.25 -1.12 14.20
CA SER A 82 0.14 -0.20 13.13
C SER A 82 -1.08 0.44 12.45
N SER A 83 -2.14 -0.31 12.20
CA SER A 83 -3.38 0.24 11.63
C SER A 83 -4.08 1.21 12.58
N LYS A 84 -4.08 0.90 13.89
CA LYS A 84 -4.60 1.81 14.93
C LYS A 84 -3.81 3.11 14.99
N ASN A 85 -2.46 3.03 14.92
CA ASN A 85 -1.60 4.23 14.88
C ASN A 85 -1.85 5.05 13.60
N GLN A 86 -2.11 4.42 12.45
CA GLN A 86 -2.46 5.12 11.22
C GLN A 86 -3.81 5.84 11.34
N ALA A 87 -4.80 5.20 11.95
CA ALA A 87 -6.09 5.84 12.20
C ALA A 87 -5.95 7.03 13.15
N ALA A 88 -5.17 6.88 14.23
CA ALA A 88 -4.88 7.97 15.16
C ALA A 88 -4.16 9.14 14.47
N ALA A 89 -3.15 8.87 13.63
CA ALA A 89 -2.43 9.88 12.85
C ALA A 89 -3.38 10.61 11.87
N SER A 90 -4.26 9.86 11.19
CA SER A 90 -5.25 10.45 10.29
C SER A 90 -6.21 11.37 11.03
N TYR A 91 -6.66 10.95 12.20
CA TYR A 91 -7.56 11.76 13.03
C TYR A 91 -6.85 12.95 13.67
N THR A 92 -5.56 12.84 14.01
CA THR A 92 -4.77 13.97 14.53
C THR A 92 -4.80 15.17 13.58
N ILE A 93 -4.67 14.93 12.28
CA ILE A 93 -4.74 16.01 11.28
C ILE A 93 -6.16 16.58 11.22
N PHE A 94 -7.18 15.74 11.21
CA PHE A 94 -8.57 16.16 11.21
C PHE A 94 -8.90 17.00 12.46
N ALA A 95 -8.54 16.51 13.64
CA ALA A 95 -8.75 17.20 14.91
C ALA A 95 -8.06 18.57 14.95
N SER A 96 -6.84 18.66 14.41
CA SER A 96 -6.12 19.94 14.29
C SER A 96 -6.86 20.95 13.41
N LEU A 97 -7.39 20.52 12.26
CA LEU A 97 -8.14 21.38 11.35
C LEU A 97 -9.47 21.83 11.93
N GLU A 98 -10.15 20.95 12.67
CA GLU A 98 -11.41 21.25 13.36
C GLU A 98 -11.21 21.92 14.73
N LYS A 99 -9.95 22.17 15.14
CA LYS A 99 -9.57 22.80 16.42
C LYS A 99 -10.09 22.02 17.65
N LEU A 100 -10.11 20.69 17.57
CA LEU A 100 -10.51 19.83 18.67
C LEU A 100 -9.34 19.68 19.66
N THR A 101 -9.34 20.50 20.71
CA THR A 101 -8.24 20.58 21.70
C THR A 101 -8.18 19.39 22.66
N ALA A 102 -9.27 18.63 22.81
CA ALA A 102 -9.33 17.47 23.68
C ALA A 102 -8.64 16.20 23.11
N TRP A 103 -8.14 16.25 21.86
CA TRP A 103 -7.52 15.10 21.23
C TRP A 103 -6.08 14.89 21.71
N GLU A 104 -5.87 13.76 22.36
CA GLU A 104 -4.54 13.21 22.67
C GLU A 104 -4.36 11.89 21.94
N PRO A 105 -3.44 11.80 20.93
CA PRO A 105 -3.29 10.61 20.12
C PRO A 105 -2.79 9.42 20.94
N PRO A 106 -3.51 8.27 20.94
CA PRO A 106 -3.04 7.06 21.58
C PRO A 106 -1.88 6.44 20.80
N ILE A 107 -0.93 5.85 21.52
CA ILE A 107 0.21 5.12 20.94
C ILE A 107 0.05 3.63 21.18
N TYR A 108 -0.15 2.88 20.11
CA TYR A 108 -0.22 1.42 20.16
C TYR A 108 1.17 0.83 19.86
N ARG A 109 1.73 0.09 20.81
CA ARG A 109 3.06 -0.52 20.66
C ARG A 109 3.05 -1.56 19.55
N THR A 110 3.97 -1.42 18.60
CA THR A 110 4.17 -2.37 17.51
C THR A 110 5.38 -3.25 17.79
N ALA A 111 5.21 -4.57 17.80
CA ALA A 111 6.35 -5.48 17.88
C ALA A 111 7.09 -5.49 16.52
N ARG A 112 8.39 -5.23 16.54
CA ARG A 112 9.24 -5.44 15.35
C ARG A 112 9.36 -6.94 15.09
N LYS A 113 9.01 -7.36 13.88
CA LYS A 113 9.17 -8.73 13.42
C LYS A 113 10.34 -8.78 12.44
N LEU A 114 11.16 -9.80 12.53
CA LEU A 114 12.17 -10.05 11.50
C LEU A 114 11.47 -10.31 10.16
N PRO A 115 11.95 -9.71 9.07
CA PRO A 115 11.40 -9.95 7.75
C PRO A 115 11.61 -11.43 7.37
N PHE A 116 10.61 -12.01 6.72
CA PHE A 116 10.76 -13.33 6.12
C PHE A 116 11.65 -13.24 4.89
N ILE A 117 12.76 -13.97 4.88
CA ILE A 117 13.68 -14.08 3.74
C ILE A 117 13.53 -15.48 3.14
N PRO A 118 12.96 -15.61 1.94
CA PRO A 118 12.80 -16.90 1.26
C PRO A 118 14.13 -17.44 0.74
N LEU A 119 14.16 -18.73 0.45
CA LEU A 119 15.25 -19.34 -0.31
C LEU A 119 15.22 -18.83 -1.76
N GLU A 120 16.40 -18.80 -2.41
CA GLU A 120 16.47 -18.40 -3.82
C GLU A 120 15.63 -19.34 -4.72
N SER A 121 15.66 -20.63 -4.45
CA SER A 121 14.84 -21.63 -5.14
C SER A 121 13.33 -21.37 -5.05
N GLU A 122 12.85 -20.84 -3.93
CA GLU A 122 11.45 -20.45 -3.75
C GLU A 122 11.07 -19.25 -4.62
N ILE A 123 11.97 -18.26 -4.73
CA ILE A 123 11.82 -17.11 -5.63
C ILE A 123 11.81 -17.58 -7.08
N ASP A 124 12.76 -18.45 -7.48
CA ASP A 124 12.88 -18.95 -8.85
C ASP A 124 11.67 -19.81 -9.24
N ALA A 125 11.12 -20.57 -8.31
CA ALA A 125 9.89 -21.33 -8.55
C ALA A 125 8.70 -20.40 -8.84
N LEU A 126 8.57 -19.26 -8.13
CA LEU A 126 7.52 -18.25 -8.41
C LEU A 126 7.72 -17.62 -9.79
N ILE A 127 8.97 -17.29 -10.16
CA ILE A 127 9.30 -16.75 -11.48
C ILE A 127 8.92 -17.76 -12.57
N ALA A 128 9.29 -19.02 -12.43
CA ALA A 128 9.02 -20.08 -13.40
C ALA A 128 7.51 -20.36 -13.58
N MET A 129 6.70 -20.18 -12.53
CA MET A 129 5.25 -20.37 -12.58
C MET A 129 4.49 -19.14 -13.09
N GLY A 130 5.13 -18.00 -13.25
CA GLY A 130 4.55 -16.78 -13.77
C GLY A 130 4.34 -16.85 -15.30
N ASN A 131 3.31 -16.11 -15.80
CA ASN A 131 3.27 -15.82 -17.23
C ASN A 131 4.43 -14.91 -17.62
N LYS A 132 4.71 -14.76 -18.92
CA LYS A 132 5.86 -13.97 -19.44
C LYS A 132 6.02 -12.64 -18.73
N ARG A 133 4.95 -11.87 -18.60
CA ARG A 133 4.98 -10.55 -17.96
C ARG A 133 5.27 -10.62 -16.45
N MET A 134 4.56 -11.49 -15.71
CA MET A 134 4.77 -11.65 -14.28
C MET A 134 6.16 -12.17 -13.99
N ALA A 135 6.62 -13.17 -14.73
CA ALA A 135 7.97 -13.70 -14.60
C ALA A 135 9.05 -12.63 -14.81
N THR A 136 8.89 -11.76 -15.83
CA THR A 136 9.82 -10.65 -16.08
C THR A 136 9.80 -9.62 -14.95
N ILE A 137 8.61 -9.27 -14.42
CA ILE A 137 8.51 -8.38 -13.25
C ILE A 137 9.24 -8.99 -12.05
N LEU A 138 8.96 -10.25 -11.72
CA LEU A 138 9.57 -10.92 -10.57
C LEU A 138 11.09 -11.06 -10.73
N GLN A 139 11.57 -11.37 -11.94
CA GLN A 139 13.01 -11.42 -12.24
C GLN A 139 13.65 -10.04 -12.06
N LEU A 140 13.00 -8.96 -12.53
CA LEU A 140 13.46 -7.59 -12.31
C LEU A 140 13.57 -7.28 -10.81
N LEU A 141 12.54 -7.60 -10.02
CA LEU A 141 12.55 -7.37 -8.58
C LEU A 141 13.65 -8.18 -7.88
N LYS A 142 13.89 -9.44 -8.31
CA LYS A 142 14.96 -10.31 -7.79
C LYS A 142 16.33 -9.68 -8.01
N GLU A 143 16.62 -9.21 -9.21
CA GLU A 143 17.93 -8.70 -9.58
C GLU A 143 18.21 -7.30 -9.03
N SER A 144 17.20 -6.41 -9.08
CA SER A 144 17.39 -5.00 -8.79
C SER A 144 16.97 -4.56 -7.39
N GLY A 145 16.11 -5.33 -6.72
CA GLY A 145 15.49 -4.91 -5.46
C GLY A 145 14.62 -3.65 -5.58
N THR A 146 14.21 -3.24 -6.79
CA THR A 146 13.34 -2.08 -7.02
C THR A 146 11.97 -2.26 -6.34
N ARG A 147 11.31 -1.15 -6.02
CA ARG A 147 9.91 -1.20 -5.56
C ARG A 147 9.01 -1.55 -6.74
N ILE A 148 7.93 -2.27 -6.46
CA ILE A 148 6.98 -2.68 -7.52
C ILE A 148 6.40 -1.49 -8.29
N GLY A 149 6.14 -0.37 -7.62
CA GLY A 149 5.66 0.84 -8.28
C GLY A 149 6.72 1.46 -9.19
N GLU A 150 8.01 1.42 -8.82
CA GLU A 150 9.12 1.83 -9.68
C GLU A 150 9.19 0.94 -10.93
N ALA A 151 9.11 -0.37 -10.75
CA ALA A 151 9.09 -1.34 -11.85
C ALA A 151 7.93 -1.09 -12.82
N LEU A 152 6.71 -0.85 -12.32
CA LEU A 152 5.53 -0.58 -13.16
C LEU A 152 5.59 0.75 -13.91
N ARG A 153 6.36 1.73 -13.42
CA ARG A 153 6.59 3.01 -14.11
C ARG A 153 7.74 2.99 -15.10
N LEU A 154 8.50 1.88 -15.16
CA LEU A 154 9.63 1.75 -16.09
C LEU A 154 9.15 1.90 -17.55
N ARG A 155 9.79 2.79 -18.30
CA ARG A 155 9.51 3.04 -19.71
C ARG A 155 10.57 2.39 -20.59
N TRP A 156 10.25 2.18 -21.85
CA TRP A 156 11.21 1.62 -22.80
C TRP A 156 12.45 2.49 -22.97
N ILE A 157 12.32 3.82 -22.86
CA ILE A 157 13.45 4.76 -22.89
C ILE A 157 14.41 4.61 -21.70
N ASP A 158 13.94 4.01 -20.60
CA ASP A 158 14.73 3.79 -19.39
C ASP A 158 15.51 2.46 -19.44
N VAL A 159 15.39 1.68 -20.53
CA VAL A 159 15.99 0.36 -20.72
C VAL A 159 16.97 0.37 -21.89
N ASP A 160 18.23 0.10 -21.61
CA ASP A 160 19.27 -0.09 -22.63
C ASP A 160 19.57 -1.61 -22.71
N LEU A 161 19.05 -2.25 -23.76
CA LEU A 161 19.22 -3.69 -23.97
C LEU A 161 20.61 -4.05 -24.50
N GLU A 162 21.35 -3.12 -25.10
CA GLU A 162 22.72 -3.37 -25.59
C GLU A 162 23.70 -3.39 -24.42
N LYS A 163 23.53 -2.44 -23.48
CA LYS A 163 24.37 -2.36 -22.28
C LYS A 163 23.84 -3.17 -21.10
N ASN A 164 22.66 -3.80 -21.25
CA ASN A 164 21.96 -4.47 -20.16
C ASN A 164 21.80 -3.59 -18.93
N THR A 165 21.33 -2.37 -19.11
CA THR A 165 21.11 -1.42 -18.00
C THR A 165 19.67 -0.93 -17.95
N ILE A 166 19.22 -0.66 -16.73
CA ILE A 166 17.90 -0.09 -16.44
C ILE A 166 18.10 1.11 -15.55
N THR A 167 17.41 2.22 -15.87
CA THR A 167 17.45 3.45 -15.09
C THR A 167 16.11 3.70 -14.39
N VAL A 168 16.14 3.90 -13.09
CA VAL A 168 14.98 4.36 -12.31
C VAL A 168 15.11 5.87 -12.12
N ASN A 169 14.44 6.64 -13.00
CA ASN A 169 14.48 8.11 -12.99
C ASN A 169 13.54 8.71 -11.92
N ASN A 170 12.42 8.05 -11.63
CA ASN A 170 11.41 8.52 -10.68
C ASN A 170 11.26 7.52 -9.52
N PRO A 171 12.17 7.53 -8.55
CA PRO A 171 12.13 6.64 -7.41
C PRO A 171 10.94 6.98 -6.48
N GLU A 172 10.52 6.01 -5.68
CA GLU A 172 9.51 6.19 -4.65
C GLU A 172 10.15 6.61 -3.32
N LYS A 173 9.38 7.36 -2.51
CA LYS A 173 9.75 7.72 -1.13
C LYS A 173 11.10 8.43 -1.05
N GLU A 174 11.28 9.50 -1.83
CA GLU A 174 12.47 10.36 -1.79
C GLU A 174 13.79 9.62 -2.06
N GLY A 175 13.72 8.46 -2.74
CA GLY A 175 14.92 7.75 -3.17
C GLY A 175 15.66 8.52 -4.27
N ASN A 176 16.96 8.20 -4.48
CA ASN A 176 17.74 8.80 -5.54
C ASN A 176 17.51 8.07 -6.89
N PRO A 177 17.52 8.79 -8.04
CA PRO A 177 17.63 8.16 -9.35
C PRO A 177 18.85 7.24 -9.40
N ARG A 178 18.70 6.09 -10.06
CA ARG A 178 19.77 5.10 -10.11
C ARG A 178 19.73 4.27 -11.38
N MET A 179 20.92 3.93 -11.85
CA MET A 179 21.13 2.99 -12.95
C MET A 179 21.59 1.64 -12.38
N MET A 180 21.10 0.56 -12.95
CA MET A 180 21.44 -0.80 -12.51
C MET A 180 21.78 -1.66 -13.71
N ARG A 181 22.80 -2.48 -13.58
CA ARG A 181 23.07 -3.56 -14.53
C ARG A 181 22.14 -4.73 -14.26
N VAL A 182 21.65 -5.34 -15.31
CA VAL A 182 20.79 -6.54 -15.26
C VAL A 182 21.44 -7.69 -16.02
N SER A 183 21.01 -8.91 -15.74
CA SER A 183 21.52 -10.09 -16.43
C SER A 183 21.03 -10.12 -17.90
N ASN A 184 21.78 -10.82 -18.76
CA ASN A 184 21.34 -11.13 -20.12
C ASN A 184 19.98 -11.83 -20.14
N LYS A 185 19.73 -12.70 -19.12
CA LYS A 185 18.43 -13.36 -18.95
C LYS A 185 17.30 -12.34 -18.81
N LEU A 186 17.44 -11.37 -17.91
CA LEU A 186 16.40 -10.35 -17.70
C LEU A 186 16.24 -9.46 -18.93
N ALA A 187 17.34 -9.02 -19.55
CA ALA A 187 17.31 -8.24 -20.79
C ALA A 187 16.55 -8.98 -21.89
N THR A 188 16.81 -10.26 -22.09
CA THR A 188 16.08 -11.12 -23.03
C THR A 188 14.60 -11.21 -22.66
N MET A 189 14.26 -11.43 -21.40
CA MET A 189 12.87 -11.49 -20.93
C MET A 189 12.13 -10.17 -21.20
N ILE A 190 12.78 -9.03 -21.00
CA ILE A 190 12.21 -7.70 -21.28
C ILE A 190 12.00 -7.54 -22.79
N ASN A 191 12.98 -7.90 -23.61
CA ASN A 191 12.89 -7.77 -25.06
C ASN A 191 11.73 -8.57 -25.67
N TYR A 192 11.33 -9.69 -25.05
CA TYR A 192 10.17 -10.49 -25.48
C TYR A 192 8.82 -9.91 -25.04
N LEU A 193 8.78 -8.82 -24.30
CA LEU A 193 7.52 -8.18 -23.93
C LEU A 193 6.94 -7.36 -25.09
N PRO A 194 5.61 -7.30 -25.23
CA PRO A 194 4.96 -6.52 -26.28
C PRO A 194 5.11 -5.01 -26.01
N ARG A 195 5.58 -4.25 -27.00
CA ARG A 195 5.73 -2.79 -26.95
C ARG A 195 4.44 -2.07 -27.35
N LYS A 196 3.37 -2.23 -26.53
CA LYS A 196 2.04 -1.65 -26.80
C LYS A 196 1.83 -0.28 -26.15
N SER A 197 2.68 0.14 -25.25
CA SER A 197 2.67 1.44 -24.56
C SER A 197 4.10 1.87 -24.26
N ASP A 198 4.29 3.11 -23.82
CA ASP A 198 5.60 3.62 -23.37
C ASP A 198 6.17 2.84 -22.20
N ARG A 199 5.32 2.18 -21.41
CA ARG A 199 5.72 1.41 -20.25
C ARG A 199 6.08 -0.02 -20.63
N VAL A 200 7.21 -0.49 -20.11
CA VAL A 200 7.70 -1.87 -20.32
C VAL A 200 6.66 -2.91 -19.93
N PHE A 201 5.98 -2.69 -18.80
CA PHE A 201 4.96 -3.60 -18.29
C PHE A 201 3.53 -3.15 -18.59
N GLY A 202 3.33 -2.18 -19.52
CA GLY A 202 2.03 -1.64 -19.88
C GLY A 202 1.31 -0.93 -18.74
N ASP A 203 0.10 -0.44 -18.98
CA ASP A 203 -0.67 0.39 -18.05
C ASP A 203 -1.48 -0.44 -17.02
N THR A 204 -0.80 -1.36 -16.35
CA THR A 204 -1.46 -2.18 -15.33
C THR A 204 -1.53 -1.47 -13.99
N LEU A 205 -2.70 -1.41 -13.42
CA LEU A 205 -2.90 -0.93 -12.06
C LEU A 205 -2.21 -1.88 -11.05
N HIS A 206 -1.49 -1.31 -10.12
CA HIS A 206 -0.82 -2.05 -9.04
C HIS A 206 -1.77 -3.00 -8.29
N LYS A 207 -3.02 -2.57 -8.05
CA LYS A 207 -4.07 -3.38 -7.41
C LYS A 207 -4.33 -4.69 -8.17
N ASN A 208 -4.47 -4.64 -9.50
CA ASN A 208 -4.74 -5.81 -10.33
C ASN A 208 -3.55 -6.77 -10.35
N LEU A 209 -2.33 -6.21 -10.40
CA LEU A 209 -1.11 -7.02 -10.33
C LEU A 209 -1.01 -7.75 -8.98
N ARG A 210 -1.33 -7.09 -7.85
CA ARG A 210 -1.37 -7.73 -6.52
C ARG A 210 -2.31 -8.92 -6.47
N ILE A 211 -3.50 -8.79 -7.04
CA ILE A 211 -4.50 -9.88 -7.08
C ILE A 211 -3.95 -11.06 -7.89
N THR A 212 -3.42 -10.78 -9.08
CA THR A 212 -2.85 -11.83 -9.97
C THR A 212 -1.66 -12.52 -9.31
N TYR A 213 -0.77 -11.76 -8.68
CA TYR A 213 0.37 -12.31 -7.95
C TYR A 213 -0.06 -13.11 -6.71
N GLY A 214 -1.09 -12.67 -6.00
CA GLY A 214 -1.68 -13.43 -4.89
C GLY A 214 -2.17 -14.82 -5.32
N ARG A 215 -2.87 -14.89 -6.46
CA ARG A 215 -3.30 -16.17 -7.05
C ARG A 215 -2.11 -17.06 -7.44
N LEU A 216 -1.06 -16.47 -8.01
CA LEU A 216 0.17 -17.20 -8.36
C LEU A 216 0.82 -17.82 -7.12
N ARG A 217 0.98 -17.04 -6.03
CA ARG A 217 1.57 -17.53 -4.78
C ARG A 217 0.77 -18.68 -4.16
N ASN A 218 -0.57 -18.57 -4.15
CA ASN A 218 -1.42 -19.62 -3.62
C ASN A 218 -1.27 -20.92 -4.43
N ARG A 219 -1.31 -20.82 -5.76
CA ARG A 219 -1.07 -21.97 -6.65
C ARG A 219 0.32 -22.58 -6.46
N ALA A 220 1.36 -21.75 -6.27
CA ALA A 220 2.71 -22.22 -5.99
C ALA A 220 2.79 -22.94 -4.64
N ALA A 221 2.17 -22.39 -3.60
CA ALA A 221 2.12 -23.00 -2.27
C ALA A 221 1.47 -24.39 -2.30
N GLU A 222 0.39 -24.55 -3.06
CA GLU A 222 -0.31 -25.82 -3.23
C GLU A 222 0.51 -26.81 -4.06
N LYS A 223 1.00 -26.38 -5.24
CA LYS A 223 1.75 -27.27 -6.16
C LYS A 223 3.06 -27.78 -5.55
N LEU A 224 3.75 -26.93 -4.80
CA LEU A 224 5.05 -27.25 -4.19
C LEU A 224 4.93 -27.74 -2.74
N GLN A 225 3.71 -27.89 -2.21
CA GLN A 225 3.45 -28.28 -0.83
C GLN A 225 4.23 -27.41 0.18
N ASN A 226 4.41 -26.12 -0.16
CA ASN A 226 5.16 -25.16 0.64
C ASN A 226 4.30 -23.94 1.00
N PRO A 227 3.68 -23.91 2.20
CA PRO A 227 2.82 -22.81 2.61
C PRO A 227 3.57 -21.46 2.75
N LYS A 228 4.90 -21.47 2.90
CA LYS A 228 5.72 -20.24 3.00
C LYS A 228 5.66 -19.40 1.73
N MET A 229 5.39 -20.02 0.56
CA MET A 229 5.24 -19.30 -0.71
C MET A 229 4.18 -18.19 -0.64
N ARG A 230 3.14 -18.35 0.19
CA ARG A 230 2.08 -17.35 0.38
C ARG A 230 2.58 -16.04 1.01
N TYR A 231 3.70 -16.08 1.72
CA TYR A 231 4.29 -14.92 2.39
C TYR A 231 5.28 -14.14 1.52
N ILE A 232 5.67 -14.66 0.34
CA ILE A 232 6.58 -13.97 -0.57
C ILE A 232 5.82 -12.85 -1.30
N THR A 233 5.84 -11.64 -0.75
CA THR A 233 5.24 -10.44 -1.36
C THR A 233 6.22 -9.77 -2.32
N PHE A 234 5.79 -8.78 -3.11
CA PHE A 234 6.73 -7.97 -3.91
C PHE A 234 7.81 -7.29 -3.04
N HIS A 235 7.44 -6.87 -1.84
CA HIS A 235 8.40 -6.25 -0.92
C HIS A 235 9.43 -7.26 -0.37
N THR A 236 9.06 -8.53 -0.28
CA THR A 236 9.96 -9.61 0.13
C THR A 236 11.16 -9.75 -0.82
N PHE A 237 10.99 -9.52 -2.14
CA PHE A 237 12.10 -9.52 -3.09
C PHE A 237 13.15 -8.46 -2.74
N ARG A 238 12.71 -7.28 -2.33
CA ARG A 238 13.63 -6.22 -1.92
C ARG A 238 14.38 -6.57 -0.64
N HIS A 239 13.69 -7.13 0.35
CA HIS A 239 14.36 -7.64 1.55
C HIS A 239 15.35 -8.74 1.21
N TRP A 240 14.96 -9.67 0.35
CA TRP A 240 15.82 -10.76 -0.11
C TRP A 240 17.07 -10.20 -0.81
N LYS A 241 16.91 -9.31 -1.78
CA LYS A 241 18.04 -8.70 -2.50
C LYS A 241 18.99 -7.97 -1.54
N ALA A 242 18.47 -7.14 -0.64
CA ALA A 242 19.26 -6.44 0.36
C ALA A 242 20.04 -7.43 1.24
N THR A 243 19.39 -8.50 1.72
CA THR A 243 20.04 -9.53 2.52
C THR A 243 21.15 -10.24 1.73
N MET A 244 20.91 -10.60 0.46
CA MET A 244 21.91 -11.26 -0.37
C MET A 244 23.11 -10.35 -0.67
N GLU A 245 22.89 -9.07 -0.95
CA GLU A 245 23.98 -8.11 -1.15
C GLU A 245 24.80 -7.91 0.12
N TYR A 246 24.15 -7.76 1.28
CA TYR A 246 24.85 -7.69 2.55
C TYR A 246 25.71 -8.94 2.83
N HIS A 247 25.19 -10.13 2.52
CA HIS A 247 25.96 -11.38 2.68
C HIS A 247 27.21 -11.42 1.80
N LYS A 248 27.14 -10.83 0.60
CA LYS A 248 28.28 -10.77 -0.34
C LYS A 248 29.32 -9.72 0.06
N THR A 249 28.87 -8.51 0.39
CA THR A 249 29.75 -7.36 0.59
C THR A 249 30.15 -7.16 2.05
N LYS A 250 29.33 -7.61 3.00
CA LYS A 250 29.42 -7.31 4.44
C LYS A 250 29.39 -5.80 4.74
N ASP A 251 29.00 -4.99 3.79
CA ASP A 251 28.90 -3.53 3.89
C ASP A 251 27.43 -3.10 3.90
N ILE A 252 26.99 -2.55 5.02
CA ILE A 252 25.62 -2.06 5.18
C ILE A 252 25.38 -0.75 4.40
N LEU A 253 26.42 0.01 4.10
CA LEU A 253 26.30 1.25 3.32
C LEU A 253 26.14 0.97 1.83
N HIS A 254 26.55 -0.21 1.38
CA HIS A 254 26.38 -0.65 0.00
C HIS A 254 24.95 -1.16 -0.29
N VAL A 255 24.17 -1.54 0.71
CA VAL A 255 22.85 -2.16 0.62
C VAL A 255 21.72 -1.12 0.70
#